data_a001b3ba3d0583eebb77ba95cdebb720
#
_entry.id   a001b3ba3d0583eebb77ba95cdebb720
#
_cell.length_a   1.000
_cell.length_b   1.000
_cell.length_c   1.000
_cell.angle_alpha   90.00
_cell.angle_beta   90.00
_cell.angle_gamma   90.00
#
_symmetry.space_group_name_H-M   'P 1'
#
loop_
_entity.id
_entity.type
_entity.pdbx_description
1 polymer ?
#
loop_
_entity_poly.entity_id
_entity_poly.type
_entity_poly.pdbx_seq_one_letter_code
_entity_poly.pdbx_strand_id
1 'polypeptide(L)'
;MKSKFLSFQNGTTFYKIPIDDILFIQVKDDYCAIITGSYSCWMKITMQHLLELLPENQFYRVHRFYTVNLNLVTGVGKNFLLVQDQRIPVSRSLSPVFNEQFIKSS
;
A
#
# COMPACT_ATOMS: atom_id res chain seq x y z
N MET A 1 12.02 3.34 15.58
CA MET A 1 10.58 3.60 15.41
C MET A 1 10.32 4.27 14.07
N LYS A 2 9.39 3.75 13.31
CA LYS A 2 9.06 4.33 11.99
C LYS A 2 8.30 5.63 12.18
N SER A 3 8.48 6.55 11.22
CA SER A 3 7.78 7.84 11.22
C SER A 3 6.29 7.63 10.97
N LYS A 4 5.48 8.57 11.45
CA LYS A 4 4.04 8.60 11.15
C LYS A 4 3.73 9.20 9.78
N PHE A 5 4.72 9.75 9.13
CA PHE A 5 4.58 10.41 7.83
C PHE A 5 5.58 9.82 6.85
N LEU A 6 5.17 9.71 5.61
CA LEU A 6 6.06 9.43 4.50
C LEU A 6 6.48 10.77 3.92
N SER A 7 7.77 11.07 3.98
CA SER A 7 8.31 12.35 3.51
C SER A 7 9.16 12.12 2.28
N PHE A 8 8.98 12.95 1.27
CA PHE A 8 9.79 12.86 0.06
C PHE A 8 9.87 14.21 -0.64
N GLN A 9 10.86 14.35 -1.51
CA GLN A 9 11.11 15.56 -2.26
C GLN A 9 10.83 15.29 -3.74
N ASN A 10 10.09 16.21 -4.37
CA ASN A 10 9.86 16.19 -5.80
C ASN A 10 10.20 17.58 -6.33
N GLY A 11 11.30 17.68 -7.09
CA GLY A 11 11.82 18.98 -7.49
C GLY A 11 12.30 19.76 -6.29
N THR A 12 11.78 20.95 -6.11
CA THR A 12 12.09 21.81 -4.96
C THR A 12 11.05 21.71 -3.85
N THR A 13 10.03 20.88 -4.03
CA THR A 13 8.93 20.75 -3.10
C THR A 13 9.10 19.53 -2.22
N PHE A 14 8.93 19.68 -0.92
CA PHE A 14 8.90 18.58 0.03
C PHE A 14 7.47 18.23 0.35
N TYR A 15 7.17 16.95 0.28
CA TYR A 15 5.84 16.42 0.56
C TYR A 15 5.86 15.57 1.81
N LYS A 16 4.76 15.58 2.53
CA LYS A 16 4.60 14.84 3.76
C LYS A 16 3.22 14.21 3.75
N ILE A 17 3.17 12.89 3.67
CA ILE A 17 1.91 12.14 3.58
C ILE A 17 1.71 11.39 4.87
N PRO A 18 0.61 11.63 5.60
CA PRO A 18 0.31 10.82 6.78
C PRO A 18 0.16 9.36 6.37
N ILE A 19 0.90 8.48 7.04
CA ILE A 19 0.93 7.06 6.66
C ILE A 19 -0.46 6.44 6.76
N ASP A 20 -1.24 6.82 7.76
CA ASP A 20 -2.58 6.28 7.95
C ASP A 20 -3.58 6.72 6.88
N ASP A 21 -3.24 7.74 6.08
CA ASP A 21 -4.08 8.17 4.95
C ASP A 21 -3.82 7.37 3.68
N ILE A 22 -2.74 6.61 3.64
CA ILE A 22 -2.38 5.83 2.45
C ILE A 22 -3.27 4.60 2.37
N LEU A 23 -4.04 4.51 1.28
CA LEU A 23 -4.92 3.37 1.03
C LEU A 23 -4.15 2.20 0.45
N PHE A 24 -3.45 2.46 -0.63
CA PHE A 24 -2.63 1.45 -1.29
C PHE A 24 -1.60 2.14 -2.17
N ILE A 25 -0.64 1.34 -2.65
CA ILE A 25 0.43 1.79 -3.51
C ILE A 25 0.44 0.92 -4.75
N GLN A 26 0.56 1.54 -5.91
CA GLN A 26 0.58 0.85 -7.20
C GLN A 26 1.88 1.14 -7.93
N VAL A 27 2.54 0.09 -8.41
CA VAL A 27 3.73 0.25 -9.27
C VAL A 27 3.26 0.49 -10.70
N LYS A 28 3.84 1.49 -11.34
CA LYS A 28 3.60 1.76 -12.75
C LYS A 28 4.91 2.26 -13.37
N ASP A 29 5.49 1.46 -14.25
CA ASP A 29 6.80 1.72 -14.83
C ASP A 29 7.85 1.93 -13.73
N ASP A 30 8.58 3.03 -13.73
CA ASP A 30 9.61 3.34 -12.75
C ASP A 30 9.07 4.08 -11.52
N TYR A 31 7.76 4.20 -11.42
CA TYR A 31 7.11 5.01 -10.38
C TYR A 31 6.24 4.17 -9.48
N CYS A 32 6.09 4.64 -8.25
CA CYS A 32 5.06 4.17 -7.34
C CYS A 32 4.03 5.28 -7.17
N ALA A 33 2.77 4.94 -7.40
CA ALA A 33 1.66 5.85 -7.13
C ALA A 33 1.15 5.56 -5.73
N ILE A 34 1.21 6.56 -4.87
CA ILE A 34 0.72 6.47 -3.49
C ILE A 34 -0.67 7.05 -3.48
N ILE A 35 -1.66 6.20 -3.20
CA ILE A 35 -3.07 6.55 -3.31
C ILE A 35 -3.64 6.81 -1.92
N THR A 36 -4.17 8.00 -1.72
CA THR A 36 -4.91 8.35 -0.50
C THR A 36 -6.38 8.53 -0.85
N GLY A 37 -7.21 8.81 0.13
CA GLY A 37 -8.63 9.05 -0.11
C GLY A 37 -8.92 10.34 -0.87
N SER A 38 -7.98 11.28 -0.88
CA SER A 38 -8.20 12.62 -1.43
C SER A 38 -7.32 12.92 -2.65
N TYR A 39 -6.18 12.24 -2.78
CA TYR A 39 -5.22 12.55 -3.85
C TYR A 39 -4.30 11.36 -4.08
N SER A 40 -3.47 11.48 -5.12
CA SER A 40 -2.41 10.51 -5.39
C SER A 40 -1.10 11.25 -5.61
N CYS A 41 -0.01 10.61 -5.21
CA CYS A 41 1.34 11.14 -5.40
C CYS A 41 2.18 10.11 -6.12
N TRP A 42 3.01 10.56 -7.05
CA TRP A 42 3.90 9.70 -7.82
C TRP A 42 5.34 9.90 -7.37
N MET A 43 5.99 8.81 -7.00
CA MET A 43 7.40 8.82 -6.61
C MET A 43 8.19 7.90 -7.53
N LYS A 44 9.35 8.35 -7.95
CA LYS A 44 10.28 7.50 -8.71
C LYS A 44 11.10 6.68 -7.73
N ILE A 45 10.56 5.54 -7.34
CA ILE A 45 11.12 4.67 -6.31
C ILE A 45 10.63 3.25 -6.57
N THR A 46 11.44 2.26 -6.21
CA THR A 46 10.99 0.87 -6.29
C THR A 46 10.05 0.56 -5.14
N MET A 47 9.16 -0.41 -5.36
CA MET A 47 8.24 -0.85 -4.29
C MET A 47 9.03 -1.40 -3.09
N GLN A 48 10.08 -2.14 -3.34
CA GLN A 48 10.90 -2.70 -2.28
C GLN A 48 11.50 -1.59 -1.39
N HIS A 49 12.04 -0.55 -2.02
CA HIS A 49 12.63 0.56 -1.29
C HIS A 49 11.57 1.34 -0.52
N LEU A 50 10.42 1.56 -1.16
CA LEU A 50 9.33 2.26 -0.49
C LEU A 50 8.83 1.51 0.74
N LEU A 51 8.73 0.18 0.65
CA LEU A 51 8.29 -0.63 1.79
C LEU A 51 9.25 -0.53 2.99
N GLU A 52 10.53 -0.29 2.73
CA GLU A 52 11.49 -0.09 3.81
C GLU A 52 11.22 1.19 4.62
N LEU A 53 10.51 2.14 4.01
CA LEU A 53 10.17 3.42 4.65
C LEU A 53 8.85 3.37 5.40
N LEU A 54 8.09 2.28 5.26
CA LEU A 54 6.76 2.15 5.83
C LEU A 54 6.74 1.15 6.99
N PRO A 55 5.77 1.27 7.92
CA PRO A 55 5.64 0.30 9.01
C PRO A 55 5.37 -1.11 8.49
N GLU A 56 6.15 -2.09 8.94
CA GLU A 56 6.10 -3.46 8.43
C GLU A 56 4.76 -4.14 8.67
N ASN A 57 4.13 -3.87 9.81
CA ASN A 57 2.91 -4.54 10.19
C ASN A 57 1.66 -3.89 9.61
N GLN A 58 1.81 -2.78 8.92
CA GLN A 58 0.68 -2.02 8.40
C GLN A 58 0.51 -2.19 6.90
N PHE A 59 1.60 -2.41 6.17
CA PHE A 59 1.57 -2.51 4.71
C PHE A 59 1.99 -3.89 4.26
N TYR A 60 1.24 -4.45 3.32
CA TYR A 60 1.49 -5.79 2.83
C TYR A 60 1.45 -5.80 1.31
N ARG A 61 2.52 -6.33 0.69
CA ARG A 61 2.59 -6.44 -0.76
C ARG A 61 1.79 -7.66 -1.20
N VAL A 62 0.62 -7.42 -1.80
CA VAL A 62 -0.33 -8.46 -2.17
C VAL A 62 -0.21 -8.90 -3.62
N HIS A 63 0.54 -8.15 -4.41
CA HIS A 63 0.71 -8.38 -5.84
C HIS A 63 2.01 -7.70 -6.24
N ARG A 64 2.65 -8.16 -7.32
CA ARG A 64 3.91 -7.52 -7.73
C ARG A 64 3.75 -6.02 -8.02
N PHE A 65 2.54 -5.59 -8.32
CA PHE A 65 2.25 -4.17 -8.61
C PHE A 65 1.46 -3.47 -7.52
N TYR A 66 1.09 -4.15 -6.42
CA TYR A 66 0.22 -3.54 -5.41
C TYR A 66 0.65 -3.87 -3.99
N THR A 67 0.62 -2.85 -3.15
CA THR A 67 0.78 -2.96 -1.69
C THR A 67 -0.39 -2.26 -1.05
N VAL A 68 -1.00 -2.86 -0.04
CA VAL A 68 -2.18 -2.29 0.62
C VAL A 68 -1.88 -1.94 2.07
N ASN A 69 -2.60 -0.95 2.57
CA ASN A 69 -2.64 -0.64 3.99
C ASN A 69 -3.64 -1.58 4.64
N LEU A 70 -3.15 -2.53 5.44
CA LEU A 70 -3.99 -3.56 6.05
C LEU A 70 -5.07 -2.97 6.94
N ASN A 71 -4.80 -1.83 7.57
CA ASN A 71 -5.76 -1.20 8.47
C ASN A 71 -6.99 -0.65 7.73
N LEU A 72 -6.88 -0.48 6.40
CA LEU A 72 -7.94 0.11 5.60
C LEU A 72 -8.60 -0.87 4.64
N VAL A 73 -8.24 -2.16 4.73
CA VAL A 73 -8.89 -3.21 3.94
C VAL A 73 -10.29 -3.44 4.53
N THR A 74 -11.30 -3.33 3.68
CA THR A 74 -12.69 -3.48 4.10
C THR A 74 -13.32 -4.80 3.68
N GLY A 75 -12.65 -5.54 2.80
CA GLY A 75 -13.17 -6.83 2.36
C GLY A 75 -12.11 -7.66 1.68
N VAL A 76 -12.32 -8.98 1.68
CA VAL A 76 -11.45 -9.94 1.05
C VAL A 76 -12.29 -10.84 0.15
N GLY A 77 -11.97 -10.88 -1.12
CA GLY A 77 -12.62 -11.78 -2.06
C GLY A 77 -11.65 -12.84 -2.56
N LYS A 78 -12.08 -13.57 -3.57
CA LYS A 78 -11.22 -14.56 -4.20
C LYS A 78 -10.24 -13.85 -5.12
N ASN A 79 -8.97 -13.81 -4.73
CA ASN A 79 -7.87 -13.19 -5.49
C ASN A 79 -8.00 -11.67 -5.59
N PHE A 80 -8.73 -11.02 -4.69
CA PHE A 80 -8.77 -9.57 -4.62
C PHE A 80 -9.09 -9.10 -3.21
N LEU A 81 -8.79 -7.83 -2.97
CA LEU A 81 -9.13 -7.12 -1.73
C LEU A 81 -9.96 -5.91 -2.08
N LEU A 82 -10.73 -5.45 -1.11
CA LEU A 82 -11.41 -4.17 -1.20
C LEU A 82 -10.75 -3.19 -0.24
N VAL A 83 -10.33 -2.06 -0.78
CA VAL A 83 -9.85 -0.93 0.00
C VAL A 83 -10.74 0.23 -0.39
N GLN A 84 -11.63 0.63 0.51
CA GLN A 84 -12.77 1.48 0.17
C GLN A 84 -13.57 0.80 -0.94
N ASP A 85 -13.78 1.47 -2.06
CA ASP A 85 -14.51 0.91 -3.20
C ASP A 85 -13.58 0.37 -4.29
N GLN A 86 -12.28 0.32 -4.00
CA GLN A 86 -11.29 -0.12 -4.97
C GLN A 86 -11.03 -1.61 -4.84
N ARG A 87 -10.99 -2.30 -5.96
CA ARG A 87 -10.64 -3.71 -6.04
C ARG A 87 -9.15 -3.84 -6.34
N ILE A 88 -8.41 -4.46 -5.42
CA ILE A 88 -6.97 -4.63 -5.55
C ILE A 88 -6.68 -6.10 -5.80
N PRO A 89 -6.00 -6.47 -6.90
CA PRO A 89 -5.71 -7.88 -7.16
C PRO A 89 -4.70 -8.44 -6.18
N VAL A 90 -4.89 -9.70 -5.80
CA VAL A 90 -3.97 -10.43 -4.95
C VAL A 90 -3.40 -11.57 -5.76
N SER A 91 -2.08 -11.72 -5.75
CA SER A 91 -1.41 -12.79 -6.45
C SER A 91 -1.88 -14.15 -5.89
N ARG A 92 -2.04 -15.15 -6.75
CA ARG A 92 -2.54 -16.46 -6.34
C ARG A 92 -1.70 -17.10 -5.25
N SER A 93 -0.39 -16.92 -5.34
CA SER A 93 0.52 -17.50 -4.37
C SER A 93 0.40 -16.87 -2.98
N LEU A 94 -0.10 -15.63 -2.91
CA LEU A 94 -0.23 -14.88 -1.66
C LEU A 94 -1.64 -14.91 -1.07
N SER A 95 -2.63 -15.27 -1.89
CA SER A 95 -4.03 -15.21 -1.49
C SER A 95 -4.35 -16.04 -0.24
N PRO A 96 -3.92 -17.33 -0.16
CA PRO A 96 -4.20 -18.12 1.04
C PRO A 96 -3.55 -17.56 2.30
N VAL A 97 -2.30 -17.10 2.18
CA VAL A 97 -1.58 -16.52 3.31
C VAL A 97 -2.27 -15.24 3.79
N PHE A 98 -2.64 -14.40 2.86
CA PHE A 98 -3.31 -13.15 3.19
C PHE A 98 -4.66 -13.39 3.85
N ASN A 99 -5.46 -14.31 3.28
CA ASN A 99 -6.76 -14.61 3.84
C ASN A 99 -6.66 -15.14 5.27
N GLU A 100 -5.67 -15.99 5.51
CA GLU A 100 -5.45 -16.50 6.85
C GLU A 100 -5.11 -15.39 7.84
N GLN A 101 -4.19 -14.51 7.45
CA GLN A 101 -3.80 -13.39 8.31
C GLN A 101 -4.97 -12.44 8.57
N PHE A 102 -5.75 -12.16 7.55
CA PHE A 102 -6.89 -11.25 7.68
C PHE A 102 -7.94 -11.83 8.62
N ILE A 103 -8.27 -13.08 8.46
CA ILE A 103 -9.27 -13.75 9.28
C ILE A 103 -8.81 -13.86 10.74
N LYS A 104 -7.53 -14.20 10.95
CA LYS A 104 -6.99 -14.38 12.30
C LYS A 104 -6.86 -13.06 13.05
N SER A 105 -6.70 -11.96 12.37
CA SER A 105 -6.53 -10.66 13.01
C SER A 105 -7.84 -9.96 13.33
N SER A 106 -8.94 -10.51 12.86
CA SER A 106 -10.26 -9.90 13.08
C SER A 106 -10.96 -10.40 14.36
#